data_d81ba2da12109e0bb352d8d4546fea49
#
_entry.id   d81ba2da12109e0bb352d8d4546fea49
#
_cell.length_a   1.000
_cell.length_b   1.000
_cell.length_c   1.000
_cell.angle_alpha   90.00
_cell.angle_beta   90.00
_cell.angle_gamma   90.00
#
_symmetry.space_group_name_H-M   'P 1'
#
loop_
_entity.id
_entity.type
_entity.pdbx_description
1 polymer ?
#
loop_
_entity_poly.entity_id
_entity_poly.type
_entity_poly.pdbx_seq_one_letter_code
_entity_poly.pdbx_strand_id
1 'polypeptide(L)'
;ELVIPQGKGTITLDVGEFEAFPLPDYAAKYVIDGYKSYFVEVEPGIKVHVLEVGSGFPVFLLHGNPTSGFLYRKVVEQLPTDRLRLIMPTLVGLGFSSKIPASRHTLENHMRWMNSVLVQLKLTELVYMGQDWGGPIGMGALSLSPELLKGAVLLNTGFNAPTEKADVSRVHAAVKTPIVGELMIEVFTSVFERLHRVQGDPDSIPTDVAELYGRPVLESGNSKAPLAMMRMVPDGPDHPSTAAMRIIEKYVQALDIPAEIVWGMKDPI
;
A
#
# COMPACT_ATOMS: atom_id res chain seq x y z
N GLU A 1 -6.42 -8.48 16.87
CA GLU A 1 -5.23 -9.12 17.43
C GLU A 1 -4.04 -8.83 16.54
N LEU A 2 -2.84 -8.66 17.14
CA LEU A 2 -1.60 -8.40 16.42
C LEU A 2 -1.03 -9.74 15.92
N VAL A 3 -0.70 -9.82 14.62
CA VAL A 3 0.01 -10.96 14.03
C VAL A 3 1.32 -10.45 13.45
N ILE A 4 2.43 -10.95 13.99
CA ILE A 4 3.78 -10.54 13.60
C ILE A 4 4.37 -11.60 12.68
N PRO A 5 4.69 -11.28 11.43
CA PRO A 5 5.32 -12.24 10.53
C PRO A 5 6.73 -12.56 10.98
N GLN A 6 7.17 -13.78 10.70
CA GLN A 6 8.52 -14.24 11.02
C GLN A 6 9.32 -14.42 9.73
N GLY A 7 10.47 -13.74 9.69
CA GLY A 7 11.46 -13.94 8.64
C GLY A 7 12.38 -15.13 8.95
N LYS A 8 13.37 -15.31 8.11
CA LYS A 8 14.40 -16.33 8.26
C LYS A 8 15.75 -15.76 7.82
N GLY A 9 16.62 -15.57 8.80
CA GLY A 9 17.95 -15.02 8.55
C GLY A 9 17.95 -13.52 8.36
N THR A 10 19.06 -13.01 7.88
CA THR A 10 19.35 -11.59 7.71
C THR A 10 19.76 -11.32 6.26
N ILE A 11 19.31 -10.18 5.74
CA ILE A 11 19.80 -9.63 4.48
C ILE A 11 20.59 -8.36 4.77
N THR A 12 21.75 -8.21 4.14
CA THR A 12 22.59 -7.02 4.26
C THR A 12 22.37 -6.13 3.03
N LEU A 13 21.91 -4.92 3.25
CA LEU A 13 21.85 -3.84 2.27
C LEU A 13 22.94 -2.82 2.56
N ASP A 14 23.24 -1.91 1.63
CA ASP A 14 24.23 -0.84 1.83
C ASP A 14 23.94 0.05 3.06
N VAL A 15 22.67 0.10 3.48
CA VAL A 15 22.18 0.93 4.57
C VAL A 15 22.08 0.23 5.93
N GLY A 16 22.28 -1.10 5.96
CA GLY A 16 22.23 -1.90 7.19
C GLY A 16 21.67 -3.30 6.97
N GLU A 17 21.43 -3.99 8.08
CA GLU A 17 20.91 -5.35 8.09
C GLU A 17 19.40 -5.34 8.39
N PHE A 18 18.66 -6.19 7.68
CA PHE A 18 17.23 -6.39 7.85
C PHE A 18 16.89 -7.88 7.97
N GLU A 19 15.78 -8.20 8.60
CA GLU A 19 15.26 -9.56 8.67
C GLU A 19 14.83 -10.04 7.29
N ALA A 20 15.45 -11.08 6.77
CA ALA A 20 15.12 -11.65 5.48
C ALA A 20 13.78 -12.41 5.54
N PHE A 21 13.01 -12.34 4.47
CA PHE A 21 11.77 -13.09 4.32
C PHE A 21 11.77 -13.88 3.01
N PRO A 22 12.23 -15.14 3.02
CA PRO A 22 12.14 -16.01 1.86
C PRO A 22 10.67 -16.15 1.41
N LEU A 23 10.38 -15.75 0.18
CA LEU A 23 9.03 -15.86 -0.35
C LEU A 23 8.59 -17.32 -0.48
N PRO A 24 7.35 -17.66 -0.13
CA PRO A 24 6.79 -18.96 -0.46
C PRO A 24 6.66 -19.12 -1.99
N ASP A 25 6.71 -20.36 -2.46
CA ASP A 25 6.76 -20.70 -3.90
C ASP A 25 5.65 -20.03 -4.71
N TYR A 26 4.42 -19.96 -4.15
CA TYR A 26 3.29 -19.32 -4.84
C TYR A 26 3.48 -17.82 -5.08
N ALA A 27 4.32 -17.15 -4.29
CA ALA A 27 4.63 -15.73 -4.43
C ALA A 27 5.95 -15.53 -5.20
N ALA A 28 6.94 -16.39 -5.02
CA ALA A 28 8.26 -16.29 -5.64
C ALA A 28 8.20 -16.28 -7.17
N LYS A 29 7.21 -16.95 -7.77
CA LYS A 29 7.01 -16.98 -9.23
C LYS A 29 6.63 -15.63 -9.85
N TYR A 30 6.31 -14.61 -9.02
CA TYR A 30 5.89 -13.28 -9.49
C TYR A 30 6.96 -12.20 -9.34
N VAL A 31 8.17 -12.56 -8.95
CA VAL A 31 9.30 -11.64 -8.88
C VAL A 31 10.32 -11.98 -9.95
N ILE A 32 11.11 -10.97 -10.36
CA ILE A 32 12.19 -11.16 -11.33
C ILE A 32 13.50 -11.49 -10.60
N ASP A 33 14.47 -12.02 -11.35
CA ASP A 33 15.77 -12.35 -10.81
C ASP A 33 16.45 -11.17 -10.12
N GLY A 34 17.17 -11.45 -9.06
CA GLY A 34 17.86 -10.43 -8.27
C GLY A 34 16.99 -9.68 -7.26
N TYR A 35 15.72 -10.07 -7.10
CA TYR A 35 14.86 -9.48 -6.07
C TYR A 35 15.39 -9.76 -4.65
N LYS A 36 15.04 -8.85 -3.75
CA LYS A 36 15.22 -8.98 -2.31
C LYS A 36 13.86 -8.92 -1.63
N SER A 37 13.69 -9.69 -0.56
CA SER A 37 12.47 -9.74 0.23
C SER A 37 12.87 -9.72 1.71
N TYR A 38 12.38 -8.70 2.43
CA TYR A 38 12.79 -8.45 3.81
C TYR A 38 11.73 -7.65 4.57
N PHE A 39 11.90 -7.55 5.88
CA PHE A 39 11.07 -6.73 6.75
C PHE A 39 11.81 -5.48 7.21
N VAL A 40 11.07 -4.37 7.26
CA VAL A 40 11.45 -3.15 8.01
C VAL A 40 10.52 -3.06 9.21
N GLU A 41 11.05 -3.17 10.42
CA GLU A 41 10.28 -2.97 11.64
C GLU A 41 10.12 -1.48 11.90
N VAL A 42 8.91 -0.97 11.71
CA VAL A 42 8.60 0.47 11.76
C VAL A 42 8.17 0.94 13.14
N GLU A 43 7.75 0.02 13.98
CA GLU A 43 7.55 0.17 15.42
C GLU A 43 7.56 -1.25 16.03
N PRO A 44 7.75 -1.42 17.36
CA PRO A 44 7.83 -2.75 17.96
C PRO A 44 6.66 -3.67 17.59
N GLY A 45 6.96 -4.78 16.91
CA GLY A 45 5.99 -5.74 16.42
C GLY A 45 5.27 -5.35 15.12
N ILE A 46 5.52 -4.17 14.56
CA ILE A 46 4.95 -3.75 13.27
C ILE A 46 6.03 -3.82 12.19
N LYS A 47 5.99 -4.89 11.42
CA LYS A 47 6.92 -5.16 10.31
C LYS A 47 6.25 -4.89 8.97
N VAL A 48 6.88 -4.08 8.16
CA VAL A 48 6.51 -3.82 6.76
C VAL A 48 7.33 -4.75 5.88
N HIS A 49 6.66 -5.58 5.10
CA HIS A 49 7.31 -6.41 4.08
C HIS A 49 7.70 -5.53 2.89
N VAL A 50 8.93 -5.67 2.43
CA VAL A 50 9.47 -4.93 1.29
C VAL A 50 9.98 -5.91 0.25
N LEU A 51 9.53 -5.73 -0.99
CA LEU A 51 10.17 -6.28 -2.18
C LEU A 51 11.07 -5.20 -2.77
N GLU A 52 12.27 -5.57 -3.16
CA GLU A 52 13.22 -4.65 -3.78
C GLU A 52 13.98 -5.35 -4.90
N VAL A 53 14.22 -4.63 -5.99
CA VAL A 53 15.04 -5.13 -7.10
C VAL A 53 15.75 -3.97 -7.80
N GLY A 54 16.92 -4.27 -8.35
CA GLY A 54 17.71 -3.31 -9.11
C GLY A 54 18.63 -2.44 -8.26
N SER A 55 19.30 -1.53 -8.92
CA SER A 55 20.26 -0.60 -8.33
C SER A 55 20.22 0.74 -9.06
N GLY A 56 20.64 1.81 -8.40
CA GLY A 56 20.65 3.15 -8.97
C GLY A 56 19.62 4.06 -8.34
N PHE A 57 18.94 4.88 -9.15
CA PHE A 57 18.01 5.89 -8.63
C PHE A 57 16.78 5.25 -7.99
N PRO A 58 16.42 5.64 -6.75
CA PRO A 58 15.29 5.03 -6.04
C PRO A 58 13.93 5.40 -6.65
N VAL A 59 13.11 4.38 -6.89
CA VAL A 59 11.68 4.50 -7.19
C VAL A 59 10.92 3.77 -6.10
N PHE A 60 10.05 4.48 -5.41
CA PHE A 60 9.25 3.93 -4.32
C PHE A 60 7.81 3.73 -4.82
N LEU A 61 7.37 2.47 -4.90
CA LEU A 61 6.10 2.08 -5.50
C LEU A 61 5.16 1.55 -4.42
N LEU A 62 4.10 2.30 -4.10
CA LEU A 62 3.15 1.95 -3.05
C LEU A 62 1.77 1.63 -3.62
N HIS A 63 1.34 0.42 -3.32
CA HIS A 63 0.03 -0.12 -3.67
C HIS A 63 -1.10 0.41 -2.77
N GLY A 64 -2.32 0.01 -3.06
CA GLY A 64 -3.50 0.32 -2.26
C GLY A 64 -4.22 -0.91 -1.71
N ASN A 65 -5.47 -0.71 -1.30
CA ASN A 65 -6.31 -1.73 -0.70
C ASN A 65 -7.05 -2.56 -1.77
N PRO A 66 -7.07 -3.87 -1.70
CA PRO A 66 -6.48 -4.78 -0.72
C PRO A 66 -5.25 -5.54 -1.27
N THR A 67 -4.45 -4.92 -2.11
CA THR A 67 -3.34 -5.57 -2.79
C THR A 67 -2.06 -5.64 -1.95
N SER A 68 -0.89 -5.71 -2.58
CA SER A 68 0.42 -5.73 -1.94
C SER A 68 1.49 -5.18 -2.89
N GLY A 69 2.75 -5.17 -2.48
CA GLY A 69 3.87 -4.76 -3.34
C GLY A 69 3.93 -5.50 -4.68
N PHE A 70 3.36 -6.69 -4.78
CA PHE A 70 3.23 -7.43 -6.04
C PHE A 70 2.31 -6.78 -7.07
N LEU A 71 1.57 -5.72 -6.71
CA LEU A 71 0.77 -4.95 -7.67
C LEU A 71 1.63 -4.51 -8.86
N TYR A 72 2.84 -4.11 -8.58
CA TYR A 72 3.77 -3.56 -9.56
C TYR A 72 4.59 -4.61 -10.34
N ARG A 73 4.35 -5.92 -10.15
CA ARG A 73 5.11 -7.01 -10.78
C ARG A 73 5.31 -6.83 -12.30
N LYS A 74 4.24 -6.48 -13.04
CA LYS A 74 4.31 -6.24 -14.49
C LYS A 74 5.01 -4.93 -14.86
N VAL A 75 4.94 -3.92 -14.01
CA VAL A 75 5.66 -2.64 -14.20
C VAL A 75 7.15 -2.87 -13.99
N VAL A 76 7.52 -3.60 -12.96
CA VAL A 76 8.92 -3.94 -12.65
C VAL A 76 9.60 -4.66 -13.80
N GLU A 77 8.91 -5.59 -14.46
CA GLU A 77 9.41 -6.31 -15.63
C GLU A 77 9.79 -5.40 -16.82
N GLN A 78 9.22 -4.19 -16.87
CA GLN A 78 9.43 -3.24 -17.97
C GLN A 78 10.42 -2.12 -17.62
N LEU A 79 10.85 -2.02 -16.36
CA LEU A 79 11.73 -0.95 -15.92
C LEU A 79 13.21 -1.37 -15.94
N PRO A 80 14.13 -0.45 -16.22
CA PRO A 80 15.57 -0.73 -16.30
C PRO A 80 16.17 -0.89 -14.89
N THR A 81 16.23 -2.11 -14.39
CA THR A 81 16.74 -2.44 -13.04
C THR A 81 18.25 -2.28 -12.89
N ASP A 82 18.97 -2.04 -13.95
CA ASP A 82 20.39 -1.64 -13.96
C ASP A 82 20.61 -0.15 -13.62
N ARG A 83 19.56 0.67 -13.70
CA ARG A 83 19.58 2.12 -13.44
C ARG A 83 18.62 2.57 -12.36
N LEU A 84 17.63 1.75 -12.04
CA LEU A 84 16.59 2.05 -11.07
C LEU A 84 16.58 1.02 -9.93
N ARG A 85 16.56 1.51 -8.72
CA ARG A 85 16.30 0.73 -7.51
C ARG A 85 14.82 0.80 -7.21
N LEU A 86 14.10 -0.29 -7.46
CA LEU A 86 12.64 -0.37 -7.30
C LEU A 86 12.31 -0.93 -5.91
N ILE A 87 11.62 -0.14 -5.11
CA ILE A 87 11.28 -0.45 -3.72
C ILE A 87 9.76 -0.51 -3.60
N MET A 88 9.24 -1.68 -3.29
CA MET A 88 7.81 -1.99 -3.23
C MET A 88 7.41 -2.49 -1.84
N PRO A 89 7.16 -1.59 -0.89
CA PRO A 89 6.66 -1.98 0.42
C PRO A 89 5.19 -2.41 0.34
N THR A 90 4.79 -3.24 1.30
CA THR A 90 3.40 -3.64 1.49
C THR A 90 2.82 -2.96 2.71
N LEU A 91 1.67 -2.32 2.58
CA LEU A 91 0.96 -1.64 3.66
C LEU A 91 0.70 -2.59 4.83
N VAL A 92 0.85 -2.06 6.05
CA VAL A 92 0.53 -2.81 7.28
C VAL A 92 -0.90 -3.33 7.23
N GLY A 93 -1.09 -4.58 7.58
CA GLY A 93 -2.36 -5.28 7.51
C GLY A 93 -2.55 -6.11 6.24
N LEU A 94 -1.80 -5.85 5.17
CA LEU A 94 -1.92 -6.51 3.86
C LEU A 94 -0.69 -7.37 3.55
N GLY A 95 -0.81 -8.21 2.54
CA GLY A 95 0.26 -9.10 2.09
C GLY A 95 1.00 -9.78 3.25
N PHE A 96 2.31 -9.78 3.21
CA PHE A 96 3.16 -10.38 4.25
C PHE A 96 3.52 -9.41 5.40
N SER A 97 3.04 -8.17 5.40
CA SER A 97 3.24 -7.23 6.51
C SER A 97 2.47 -7.66 7.76
N SER A 98 2.85 -7.15 8.93
CA SER A 98 2.14 -7.38 10.21
C SER A 98 0.64 -7.11 10.06
N LYS A 99 -0.17 -7.93 10.74
CA LYS A 99 -1.62 -7.70 10.86
C LYS A 99 -1.90 -7.07 12.22
N ILE A 100 -2.80 -6.10 12.23
CA ILE A 100 -3.07 -5.27 13.41
C ILE A 100 -4.58 -5.21 13.69
N PRO A 101 -4.99 -4.83 14.92
CA PRO A 101 -6.40 -4.56 15.20
C PRO A 101 -6.98 -3.47 14.29
N ALA A 102 -8.25 -3.59 13.93
CA ALA A 102 -8.94 -2.62 13.06
C ALA A 102 -8.80 -1.17 13.54
N SER A 103 -8.84 -0.93 14.86
CA SER A 103 -8.72 0.40 15.46
C SER A 103 -7.38 1.09 15.26
N ARG A 104 -6.32 0.34 14.90
CA ARG A 104 -5.00 0.90 14.61
C ARG A 104 -4.81 1.32 13.15
N HIS A 105 -5.73 0.96 12.27
CA HIS A 105 -5.74 1.43 10.89
C HIS A 105 -6.25 2.87 10.82
N THR A 106 -5.35 3.82 11.01
CA THR A 106 -5.58 5.25 10.81
C THR A 106 -4.65 5.78 9.72
N LEU A 107 -5.08 6.84 9.04
CA LEU A 107 -4.27 7.44 7.99
C LEU A 107 -2.92 7.93 8.54
N GLU A 108 -2.92 8.54 9.73
CA GLU A 108 -1.72 9.01 10.40
C GLU A 108 -0.75 7.88 10.73
N ASN A 109 -1.24 6.73 11.19
CA ASN A 109 -0.40 5.58 11.47
C ASN A 109 0.27 5.07 10.19
N HIS A 110 -0.51 4.89 9.12
CA HIS A 110 0.03 4.43 7.83
C HIS A 110 1.06 5.42 7.26
N MET A 111 0.82 6.72 7.37
CA MET A 111 1.78 7.76 6.96
C MET A 111 3.10 7.63 7.74
N ARG A 112 3.03 7.52 9.07
CA ARG A 112 4.22 7.37 9.93
C ARG A 112 5.00 6.09 9.65
N TRP A 113 4.31 4.96 9.46
CA TRP A 113 4.96 3.69 9.15
C TRP A 113 5.68 3.74 7.80
N MET A 114 5.07 4.31 6.76
CA MET A 114 5.75 4.45 5.47
C MET A 114 6.90 5.46 5.52
N ASN A 115 6.76 6.56 6.27
CA ASN A 115 7.89 7.47 6.51
C ASN A 115 9.04 6.75 7.23
N SER A 116 8.75 5.90 8.22
CA SER A 116 9.76 5.09 8.89
C SER A 116 10.51 4.17 7.93
N VAL A 117 9.83 3.58 6.94
CA VAL A 117 10.48 2.79 5.87
C VAL A 117 11.47 3.66 5.09
N LEU A 118 11.04 4.85 4.64
CA LEU A 118 11.90 5.79 3.91
C LEU A 118 13.17 6.15 4.70
N VAL A 119 13.00 6.47 5.99
CA VAL A 119 14.09 6.85 6.89
C VAL A 119 15.05 5.70 7.15
N GLN A 120 14.53 4.49 7.46
CA GLN A 120 15.38 3.33 7.76
C GLN A 120 16.14 2.82 6.51
N LEU A 121 15.59 2.98 5.32
CA LEU A 121 16.27 2.71 4.07
C LEU A 121 17.23 3.83 3.67
N LYS A 122 17.35 4.89 4.50
CA LYS A 122 18.26 6.04 4.31
C LYS A 122 18.14 6.64 2.91
N LEU A 123 16.91 6.75 2.40
CA LEU A 123 16.67 7.37 1.11
C LEU A 123 16.91 8.88 1.23
N THR A 124 17.62 9.46 0.26
CA THR A 124 17.92 10.88 0.16
C THR A 124 17.19 11.58 -0.96
N GLU A 125 16.73 10.79 -1.95
CA GLU A 125 15.92 11.23 -3.07
C GLU A 125 15.15 10.04 -3.66
N LEU A 126 14.00 10.29 -4.26
CA LEU A 126 13.23 9.26 -4.96
C LEU A 126 12.22 9.85 -5.96
N VAL A 127 11.83 9.02 -6.92
CA VAL A 127 10.57 9.16 -7.64
C VAL A 127 9.53 8.29 -6.94
N TYR A 128 8.34 8.84 -6.76
CA TYR A 128 7.23 8.15 -6.11
C TYR A 128 6.21 7.65 -7.13
N MET A 129 5.73 6.41 -6.97
CA MET A 129 4.61 5.86 -7.71
C MET A 129 3.56 5.35 -6.72
N GLY A 130 2.33 5.86 -6.78
CA GLY A 130 1.27 5.50 -5.85
C GLY A 130 -0.07 5.23 -6.51
N GLN A 131 -0.75 4.19 -6.04
CA GLN A 131 -2.06 3.76 -6.52
C GLN A 131 -3.03 3.61 -5.35
N ASP A 132 -4.31 4.03 -5.52
CA ASP A 132 -5.36 3.93 -4.49
C ASP A 132 -4.87 4.56 -3.16
N TRP A 133 -4.97 3.86 -2.03
CA TRP A 133 -4.43 4.33 -0.75
C TRP A 133 -2.91 4.58 -0.76
N GLY A 134 -2.18 3.99 -1.70
CA GLY A 134 -0.78 4.34 -1.93
C GLY A 134 -0.58 5.82 -2.24
N GLY A 135 -1.52 6.48 -2.90
CA GLY A 135 -1.48 7.93 -3.11
C GLY A 135 -1.44 8.72 -1.80
N PRO A 136 -2.52 8.76 -1.01
CA PRO A 136 -2.58 9.53 0.24
C PRO A 136 -1.54 9.10 1.27
N ILE A 137 -1.37 7.80 1.49
CA ILE A 137 -0.43 7.29 2.50
C ILE A 137 1.01 7.65 2.12
N GLY A 138 1.40 7.48 0.86
CA GLY A 138 2.75 7.79 0.43
C GLY A 138 3.03 9.28 0.38
N MET A 139 2.12 10.09 -0.13
CA MET A 139 2.27 11.55 -0.10
C MET A 139 2.25 12.06 1.34
N GLY A 140 1.45 11.45 2.22
CA GLY A 140 1.48 11.74 3.64
C GLY A 140 2.81 11.39 4.30
N ALA A 141 3.39 10.24 3.97
CA ALA A 141 4.74 9.87 4.43
C ALA A 141 5.81 10.85 3.94
N LEU A 142 5.73 11.24 2.67
CA LEU A 142 6.65 12.22 2.05
C LEU A 142 6.46 13.63 2.60
N SER A 143 5.26 14.00 3.04
CA SER A 143 5.05 15.30 3.72
C SER A 143 5.86 15.43 5.02
N LEU A 144 6.27 14.32 5.62
CA LEU A 144 7.14 14.27 6.79
C LEU A 144 8.64 14.31 6.43
N SER A 145 8.98 14.09 5.16
CA SER A 145 10.35 14.12 4.61
C SER A 145 10.30 14.72 3.19
N PRO A 146 9.87 15.99 3.04
CA PRO A 146 9.50 16.57 1.74
C PRO A 146 10.69 16.73 0.78
N GLU A 147 11.90 16.78 1.30
CA GLU A 147 13.13 16.89 0.51
C GLU A 147 13.43 15.68 -0.38
N LEU A 148 12.83 14.53 -0.06
CA LEU A 148 13.06 13.27 -0.78
C LEU A 148 12.43 13.26 -2.18
N LEU A 149 11.29 13.92 -2.37
CA LEU A 149 10.46 13.76 -3.56
C LEU A 149 10.99 14.57 -4.74
N LYS A 150 11.36 13.88 -5.83
CA LYS A 150 11.89 14.48 -7.08
C LYS A 150 10.95 14.34 -8.26
N GLY A 151 9.96 13.48 -8.18
CA GLY A 151 8.94 13.28 -9.21
C GLY A 151 7.88 12.30 -8.73
N ALA A 152 6.71 12.30 -9.37
CA ALA A 152 5.60 11.43 -8.98
C ALA A 152 4.87 10.84 -10.19
N VAL A 153 4.43 9.59 -10.05
CA VAL A 153 3.47 8.94 -10.95
C VAL A 153 2.27 8.51 -10.11
N LEU A 154 1.11 9.03 -10.43
CA LEU A 154 -0.13 8.81 -9.67
C LEU A 154 -1.12 8.02 -10.50
N LEU A 155 -1.63 6.95 -9.92
CA LEU A 155 -2.45 5.95 -10.59
C LEU A 155 -3.77 5.81 -9.84
N ASN A 156 -4.91 6.17 -10.47
CA ASN A 156 -6.25 6.00 -9.88
C ASN A 156 -6.28 6.29 -8.38
N THR A 157 -6.00 7.53 -7.99
CA THR A 157 -5.90 7.97 -6.59
C THR A 157 -6.38 9.40 -6.41
N GLY A 158 -6.62 9.82 -5.17
CA GLY A 158 -7.08 11.17 -4.87
C GLY A 158 -6.58 11.66 -3.51
N PHE A 159 -6.62 12.99 -3.31
CA PHE A 159 -6.07 13.65 -2.14
C PHE A 159 -7.04 14.66 -1.49
N ASN A 160 -8.28 14.66 -1.91
CA ASN A 160 -9.25 15.67 -1.46
C ASN A 160 -9.67 15.44 -0.02
N ALA A 161 -9.55 16.48 0.81
CA ALA A 161 -10.12 16.54 2.14
C ALA A 161 -11.52 17.16 2.06
N PRO A 162 -12.60 16.43 2.45
CA PRO A 162 -13.95 16.96 2.34
C PRO A 162 -14.14 18.14 3.28
N THR A 163 -14.73 19.24 2.74
CA THR A 163 -15.11 20.44 3.49
C THR A 163 -16.57 20.43 3.92
N GLU A 164 -17.35 19.55 3.31
CA GLU A 164 -18.76 19.29 3.60
C GLU A 164 -19.02 17.79 3.52
N LYS A 165 -20.21 17.36 3.87
CA LYS A 165 -20.57 15.94 3.78
C LYS A 165 -20.52 15.49 2.32
N ALA A 166 -19.66 14.53 2.03
CA ALA A 166 -19.46 13.99 0.70
C ALA A 166 -20.46 12.86 0.39
N ASP A 167 -20.93 12.82 -0.84
CA ASP A 167 -21.64 11.66 -1.34
C ASP A 167 -20.63 10.55 -1.59
N VAL A 168 -20.64 9.55 -0.71
CA VAL A 168 -19.84 8.34 -0.88
C VAL A 168 -20.60 7.31 -1.70
N SER A 169 -19.88 6.45 -2.41
CA SER A 169 -20.50 5.36 -3.16
C SER A 169 -21.36 4.47 -2.24
N ARG A 170 -22.38 3.80 -2.82
CA ARG A 170 -23.26 2.88 -2.07
C ARG A 170 -22.46 1.79 -1.34
N VAL A 171 -21.34 1.35 -1.92
CA VAL A 171 -20.44 0.36 -1.29
C VAL A 171 -19.80 0.96 -0.06
N HIS A 172 -19.23 2.17 -0.14
CA HIS A 172 -18.66 2.85 1.03
C HIS A 172 -19.68 3.12 2.13
N ALA A 173 -20.91 3.52 1.76
CA ALA A 173 -21.98 3.70 2.73
C ALA A 173 -22.34 2.38 3.44
N ALA A 174 -22.42 1.27 2.71
CA ALA A 174 -22.70 -0.04 3.28
C ALA A 174 -21.57 -0.54 4.20
N VAL A 175 -20.32 -0.40 3.82
CA VAL A 175 -19.17 -0.85 4.65
C VAL A 175 -18.99 -0.01 5.91
N LYS A 176 -19.44 1.23 5.93
CA LYS A 176 -19.46 2.09 7.13
C LYS A 176 -20.53 1.70 8.14
N THR A 177 -21.56 0.97 7.71
CA THR A 177 -22.62 0.49 8.59
C THR A 177 -22.08 -0.68 9.44
N PRO A 178 -22.10 -0.58 10.79
CA PRO A 178 -21.68 -1.67 11.66
C PRO A 178 -22.41 -2.98 11.35
N ILE A 179 -21.74 -4.10 11.49
CA ILE A 179 -22.18 -5.45 11.16
C ILE A 179 -22.34 -5.68 9.64
N VAL A 180 -22.93 -4.73 8.91
CA VAL A 180 -23.08 -4.89 7.43
C VAL A 180 -21.73 -4.94 6.74
N GLY A 181 -20.81 -4.04 7.09
CA GLY A 181 -19.46 -4.02 6.55
C GLY A 181 -18.71 -5.31 6.84
N GLU A 182 -18.76 -5.80 8.08
CA GLU A 182 -18.15 -7.05 8.49
C GLU A 182 -18.71 -8.24 7.72
N LEU A 183 -20.03 -8.35 7.61
CA LEU A 183 -20.67 -9.42 6.84
C LEU A 183 -20.29 -9.36 5.36
N MET A 184 -20.28 -8.18 4.76
CA MET A 184 -19.94 -8.03 3.35
C MET A 184 -18.48 -8.37 3.03
N ILE A 185 -17.55 -7.89 3.83
CA ILE A 185 -16.12 -7.91 3.50
C ILE A 185 -15.38 -9.07 4.18
N GLU A 186 -15.76 -9.43 5.41
CA GLU A 186 -15.04 -10.44 6.19
C GLU A 186 -15.69 -11.82 6.14
N VAL A 187 -17.01 -11.92 6.02
CA VAL A 187 -17.73 -13.19 6.16
C VAL A 187 -18.23 -13.75 4.83
N PHE A 188 -19.04 -12.98 4.10
CA PHE A 188 -19.72 -13.51 2.91
C PHE A 188 -18.96 -13.35 1.62
N THR A 189 -18.00 -12.43 1.59
CA THR A 189 -17.22 -12.20 0.39
C THR A 189 -15.82 -11.82 0.78
N SER A 190 -14.93 -12.81 0.70
CA SER A 190 -13.53 -12.41 0.63
C SER A 190 -13.41 -11.37 -0.49
N VAL A 191 -13.02 -10.16 -0.13
CA VAL A 191 -12.78 -9.10 -1.11
C VAL A 191 -11.78 -9.57 -2.18
N PHE A 192 -10.90 -10.49 -1.83
CA PHE A 192 -9.91 -11.08 -2.72
C PHE A 192 -10.53 -11.97 -3.80
N GLU A 193 -11.54 -12.77 -3.47
CA GLU A 193 -12.23 -13.63 -4.45
C GLU A 193 -13.00 -12.83 -5.51
N ARG A 194 -13.33 -11.58 -5.19
CA ARG A 194 -14.11 -10.70 -6.08
C ARG A 194 -13.29 -9.58 -6.71
N LEU A 195 -11.97 -9.56 -6.54
CA LEU A 195 -11.13 -8.52 -7.13
C LEU A 195 -11.35 -8.36 -8.64
N HIS A 196 -11.52 -9.47 -9.37
CA HIS A 196 -11.81 -9.45 -10.81
C HIS A 196 -13.10 -8.69 -11.17
N ARG A 197 -14.07 -8.57 -10.24
CA ARG A 197 -15.35 -7.90 -10.50
C ARG A 197 -15.29 -6.38 -10.36
N VAL A 198 -14.27 -5.88 -9.70
CA VAL A 198 -14.06 -4.43 -9.48
C VAL A 198 -12.94 -3.88 -10.36
N GLN A 199 -12.55 -4.64 -11.39
CA GLN A 199 -11.58 -4.20 -12.38
C GLN A 199 -12.30 -3.77 -13.67
N GLY A 200 -11.72 -2.79 -14.36
CA GLY A 200 -12.17 -2.38 -15.69
C GLY A 200 -12.03 -3.49 -16.75
N ASP A 201 -11.08 -4.38 -16.54
CA ASP A 201 -10.88 -5.63 -17.26
C ASP A 201 -10.90 -6.80 -16.27
N PRO A 202 -11.96 -7.64 -16.26
CA PRO A 202 -12.08 -8.76 -15.33
C PRO A 202 -10.95 -9.79 -15.43
N ASP A 203 -10.30 -9.89 -16.58
CA ASP A 203 -9.20 -10.84 -16.83
C ASP A 203 -7.83 -10.30 -16.32
N SER A 204 -7.77 -9.04 -15.89
CA SER A 204 -6.53 -8.41 -15.43
C SER A 204 -6.00 -8.98 -14.12
N ILE A 205 -6.87 -9.57 -13.29
CA ILE A 205 -6.51 -10.24 -12.03
C ILE A 205 -7.03 -11.69 -12.07
N PRO A 206 -6.27 -12.64 -12.62
CA PRO A 206 -6.62 -14.04 -12.59
C PRO A 206 -6.59 -14.60 -11.15
N THR A 207 -7.20 -15.77 -10.95
CA THR A 207 -7.40 -16.39 -9.62
C THR A 207 -6.11 -16.53 -8.84
N ASP A 208 -5.02 -16.94 -9.47
CA ASP A 208 -3.72 -17.12 -8.80
C ASP A 208 -3.10 -15.79 -8.33
N VAL A 209 -3.39 -14.68 -9.01
CA VAL A 209 -3.01 -13.33 -8.56
C VAL A 209 -3.92 -12.86 -7.42
N ALA A 210 -5.21 -13.17 -7.45
CA ALA A 210 -6.10 -12.91 -6.33
C ALA A 210 -5.66 -13.68 -5.07
N GLU A 211 -5.24 -14.94 -5.22
CA GLU A 211 -4.64 -15.75 -4.14
C GLU A 211 -3.33 -15.14 -3.63
N LEU A 212 -2.48 -14.62 -4.50
CA LEU A 212 -1.24 -13.93 -4.12
C LEU A 212 -1.50 -12.77 -3.14
N TYR A 213 -2.56 -12.00 -3.35
CA TYR A 213 -2.94 -10.92 -2.44
C TYR A 213 -3.68 -11.44 -1.20
N GLY A 214 -4.60 -12.37 -1.37
CA GLY A 214 -5.52 -12.81 -0.33
C GLY A 214 -4.92 -13.79 0.67
N ARG A 215 -4.14 -14.73 0.19
CA ARG A 215 -3.65 -15.85 1.00
C ARG A 215 -2.86 -15.42 2.24
N PRO A 216 -1.89 -14.46 2.16
CA PRO A 216 -1.16 -14.03 3.35
C PRO A 216 -2.04 -13.36 4.41
N VAL A 217 -3.14 -12.74 3.99
CA VAL A 217 -4.10 -12.08 4.89
C VAL A 217 -5.04 -13.10 5.52
N LEU A 218 -5.63 -13.98 4.71
CA LEU A 218 -6.62 -14.96 5.17
C LEU A 218 -5.99 -16.02 6.07
N GLU A 219 -4.82 -16.55 5.73
CA GLU A 219 -4.09 -17.54 6.53
C GLU A 219 -3.55 -16.97 7.86
N SER A 220 -3.41 -15.65 7.97
CA SER A 220 -2.98 -15.02 9.22
C SER A 220 -4.01 -15.07 10.35
N GLY A 221 -5.27 -15.35 10.04
CA GLY A 221 -6.38 -15.27 11.00
C GLY A 221 -6.81 -13.83 11.35
N ASN A 222 -6.22 -12.81 10.74
CA ASN A 222 -6.60 -11.41 10.92
C ASN A 222 -6.76 -10.72 9.55
N SER A 223 -7.98 -10.67 9.05
CA SER A 223 -8.35 -10.07 7.76
C SER A 223 -9.06 -8.70 7.92
N LYS A 224 -8.70 -7.94 8.95
CA LYS A 224 -9.35 -6.66 9.27
C LYS A 224 -8.98 -5.51 8.36
N ALA A 225 -7.80 -5.54 7.76
CA ALA A 225 -7.26 -4.42 7.01
C ALA A 225 -8.12 -3.95 5.84
N PRO A 226 -8.65 -4.82 4.96
CA PRO A 226 -9.45 -4.35 3.82
C PRO A 226 -10.64 -3.50 4.24
N LEU A 227 -11.43 -3.96 5.21
CA LEU A 227 -12.58 -3.21 5.72
C LEU A 227 -12.15 -1.94 6.47
N ALA A 228 -11.12 -2.03 7.31
CA ALA A 228 -10.63 -0.88 8.07
C ALA A 228 -10.13 0.23 7.14
N MET A 229 -9.43 -0.11 6.05
CA MET A 229 -8.97 0.87 5.06
C MET A 229 -10.13 1.48 4.25
N MET A 230 -11.17 0.72 3.94
CA MET A 230 -12.36 1.28 3.31
C MET A 230 -13.04 2.29 4.25
N ARG A 231 -13.05 2.02 5.55
CA ARG A 231 -13.60 2.92 6.58
C ARG A 231 -12.73 4.16 6.84
N MET A 232 -11.48 4.17 6.41
CA MET A 232 -10.62 5.36 6.46
C MET A 232 -11.00 6.43 5.43
N VAL A 233 -11.78 6.11 4.40
CA VAL A 233 -12.20 7.10 3.38
C VAL A 233 -13.03 8.20 4.04
N PRO A 234 -12.58 9.46 4.00
CA PRO A 234 -13.30 10.55 4.65
C PRO A 234 -14.57 10.89 3.87
N ASP A 235 -15.69 11.00 4.59
CA ASP A 235 -17.02 11.34 4.04
C ASP A 235 -17.56 12.68 4.56
N GLY A 236 -16.75 13.43 5.26
CA GLY A 236 -17.10 14.75 5.76
C GLY A 236 -15.98 15.37 6.60
N PRO A 237 -16.15 16.65 6.99
CA PRO A 237 -15.11 17.40 7.69
C PRO A 237 -14.76 16.82 9.07
N ASP A 238 -15.70 16.11 9.70
CA ASP A 238 -15.54 15.54 11.05
C ASP A 238 -15.03 14.08 11.03
N HIS A 239 -14.80 13.50 9.84
CA HIS A 239 -14.26 12.15 9.75
C HIS A 239 -12.83 12.09 10.30
N PRO A 240 -12.44 11.02 11.06
CA PRO A 240 -11.12 10.91 11.68
C PRO A 240 -9.94 11.12 10.70
N SER A 241 -10.06 10.65 9.46
CA SER A 241 -9.00 10.81 8.44
C SER A 241 -8.91 12.21 7.83
N THR A 242 -9.90 13.09 8.03
CA THR A 242 -9.99 14.36 7.29
C THR A 242 -8.86 15.31 7.68
N ALA A 243 -8.45 15.34 8.94
CA ALA A 243 -7.34 16.21 9.37
C ALA A 243 -6.02 15.83 8.68
N ALA A 244 -5.69 14.55 8.63
CA ALA A 244 -4.52 14.05 7.93
C ALA A 244 -4.64 14.28 6.41
N MET A 245 -5.83 14.07 5.83
CA MET A 245 -6.06 14.31 4.41
C MET A 245 -5.85 15.77 4.03
N ARG A 246 -6.21 16.73 4.89
CA ARG A 246 -5.92 18.17 4.66
C ARG A 246 -4.44 18.47 4.61
N ILE A 247 -3.64 17.80 5.45
CA ILE A 247 -2.18 17.93 5.43
C ILE A 247 -1.64 17.42 4.09
N ILE A 248 -2.12 16.25 3.65
CA ILE A 248 -1.73 15.64 2.38
C ILE A 248 -2.13 16.51 1.20
N GLU A 249 -3.39 16.94 1.14
CA GLU A 249 -3.91 17.81 0.09
C GLU A 249 -3.07 19.09 -0.04
N LYS A 250 -2.81 19.77 1.07
CA LYS A 250 -1.97 20.98 1.10
C LYS A 250 -0.54 20.70 0.63
N TYR A 251 0.03 19.57 1.05
CA TYR A 251 1.36 19.16 0.61
C TYR A 251 1.40 18.94 -0.91
N VAL A 252 0.45 18.17 -1.44
CA VAL A 252 0.37 17.86 -2.88
C VAL A 252 0.15 19.11 -3.71
N GLN A 253 -0.73 20.03 -3.27
CA GLN A 253 -0.98 21.29 -3.96
C GLN A 253 0.24 22.23 -4.00
N ALA A 254 1.16 22.09 -3.06
CA ALA A 254 2.37 22.92 -2.99
C ALA A 254 3.55 22.32 -3.78
N LEU A 255 3.40 21.13 -4.36
CA LEU A 255 4.48 20.47 -5.10
C LEU A 255 4.74 21.18 -6.44
N ASP A 256 6.02 21.45 -6.69
CA ASP A 256 6.53 21.93 -7.98
C ASP A 256 7.59 20.93 -8.48
N ILE A 257 7.12 19.77 -8.92
CA ILE A 257 7.93 18.65 -9.39
C ILE A 257 7.33 18.05 -10.65
N PRO A 258 8.11 17.37 -11.50
CA PRO A 258 7.56 16.56 -12.57
C PRO A 258 6.57 15.52 -12.05
N ALA A 259 5.38 15.46 -12.62
CA ALA A 259 4.36 14.50 -12.24
C ALA A 259 3.57 13.99 -13.45
N GLU A 260 3.24 12.70 -13.41
CA GLU A 260 2.37 12.05 -14.39
C GLU A 260 1.15 11.47 -13.68
N ILE A 261 -0.02 11.63 -14.29
CA ILE A 261 -1.27 11.05 -13.80
C ILE A 261 -1.74 10.04 -14.84
N VAL A 262 -1.85 8.79 -14.42
CA VAL A 262 -2.35 7.70 -15.26
C VAL A 262 -3.66 7.19 -14.68
N TRP A 263 -4.72 7.21 -15.49
CA TRP A 263 -6.05 6.84 -15.04
C TRP A 263 -6.67 5.74 -15.89
N GLY A 264 -7.09 4.66 -15.26
CA GLY A 264 -7.88 3.62 -15.89
C GLY A 264 -9.33 4.11 -16.09
N MET A 265 -9.69 4.48 -17.31
CA MET A 265 -11.00 5.08 -17.62
C MET A 265 -12.21 4.17 -17.41
N LYS A 266 -11.98 2.87 -17.17
CA LYS A 266 -13.03 1.88 -16.83
C LYS A 266 -13.03 1.54 -15.33
N ASP A 267 -12.28 2.25 -14.52
CA ASP A 267 -12.28 2.08 -13.06
C ASP A 267 -13.69 2.42 -12.52
N PRO A 268 -14.34 1.50 -11.81
CA PRO A 268 -15.69 1.72 -11.29
C PRO A 268 -15.71 2.45 -9.95
N ILE A 269 -14.55 2.76 -9.37
CA ILE A 269 -14.39 3.38 -8.03
C ILE A 269 -14.03 4.85 -8.14
#